data_e4f525dd9810a12cb3cea3b688320629
#
_entry.id   e4f525dd9810a12cb3cea3b688320629
#
_cell.length_a   1.000
_cell.length_b   1.000
_cell.length_c   1.000
_cell.angle_alpha   90.00
_cell.angle_beta   90.00
_cell.angle_gamma   90.00
#
_symmetry.space_group_name_H-M   'P 1'
#
loop_
_entity.id
_entity.type
_entity.pdbx_description
1 polymer ?
#
loop_
_entity_poly.entity_id
_entity_poly.type
_entity_poly.pdbx_seq_one_letter_code
_entity_poly.pdbx_strand_id
1 'polypeptide(L)'
;MSADSLFLCPQCRQPLPVRPPCSCGFLLRESNGVINLITDEESAAVQPFLEAYEQVRQDEGWGGDDLDLPFHPRRHLEIWSIRQRTFRKFESIVADLSRGTALDIGAGNGWMTRHLDRWGFDAIAVDINTSPMDGLRAGQKFIDEGASFLRVRSGMERLPFLSERIRLLATNASFHYASDFRIALSEFERVLTPGGIIAIVDSPFYENAADGERMMAERVVEFRRKYGMPETFARRSRYLTYKDLEEMVRSLNLSCQVLPVWPGFRRSYEAIRAKFAGRNIAEFPVVVIEKHFAMGSNRDTSHGS
;
A
#
# COMPACT_ATOMS: atom_id res chain seq x y z
N MET A 1 20.94 -13.56 -0.64
CA MET A 1 19.82 -13.76 -1.61
C MET A 1 20.35 -14.58 -2.75
N SER A 2 19.68 -15.69 -3.15
CA SER A 2 20.07 -16.53 -4.26
C SER A 2 20.04 -15.76 -5.57
N ALA A 3 20.80 -16.22 -6.56
CA ALA A 3 21.06 -15.54 -7.85
C ALA A 3 19.82 -15.30 -8.75
N ASP A 4 18.64 -15.72 -8.34
CA ASP A 4 17.40 -15.51 -9.08
C ASP A 4 16.86 -14.12 -8.75
N SER A 5 16.75 -13.28 -9.77
CA SER A 5 16.13 -11.95 -9.63
C SER A 5 14.71 -12.07 -9.09
N LEU A 6 14.40 -11.33 -8.04
CA LEU A 6 13.03 -11.20 -7.52
C LEU A 6 12.11 -10.42 -8.50
N PHE A 7 12.72 -9.70 -9.44
CA PHE A 7 12.05 -8.67 -10.22
C PHE A 7 11.67 -9.12 -11.62
N LEU A 8 10.55 -8.59 -12.11
CA LEU A 8 10.13 -8.61 -13.51
C LEU A 8 10.51 -7.31 -14.20
N CYS A 9 10.87 -7.41 -15.46
CA CYS A 9 11.03 -6.25 -16.32
C CYS A 9 9.70 -5.48 -16.44
N PRO A 10 9.64 -4.18 -16.17
CA PRO A 10 8.39 -3.42 -16.28
C PRO A 10 7.88 -3.33 -17.71
N GLN A 11 8.76 -3.46 -18.71
CA GLN A 11 8.40 -3.38 -20.13
C GLN A 11 7.86 -4.69 -20.68
N CYS A 12 8.62 -5.79 -20.60
CA CYS A 12 8.25 -7.07 -21.22
C CYS A 12 7.75 -8.15 -20.26
N ARG A 13 7.73 -7.89 -18.96
CA ARG A 13 7.26 -8.80 -17.88
C ARG A 13 8.06 -10.12 -17.77
N GLN A 14 9.20 -10.24 -18.44
CA GLN A 14 10.10 -11.36 -18.21
C GLN A 14 10.95 -11.13 -16.95
N PRO A 15 11.42 -12.19 -16.30
CA PRO A 15 12.37 -12.06 -15.20
C PRO A 15 13.55 -11.17 -15.58
N LEU A 16 13.90 -10.21 -14.73
CA LEU A 16 15.06 -9.37 -14.97
C LEU A 16 16.34 -10.20 -14.83
N PRO A 17 17.26 -10.13 -15.80
CA PRO A 17 18.54 -10.81 -15.69
C PRO A 17 19.38 -10.17 -14.58
N VAL A 18 20.23 -10.98 -13.95
CA VAL A 18 21.22 -10.51 -12.97
C VAL A 18 22.19 -9.47 -13.59
N ARG A 19 22.42 -9.59 -14.90
CA ARG A 19 23.25 -8.64 -15.67
C ARG A 19 22.38 -7.91 -16.71
N PRO A 20 22.22 -6.57 -16.59
CA PRO A 20 21.51 -5.78 -17.60
C PRO A 20 22.23 -5.74 -18.95
N PRO A 21 21.52 -5.43 -20.07
CA PRO A 21 20.11 -5.09 -20.15
C PRO A 21 19.18 -6.31 -20.19
N CYS A 22 17.87 -6.09 -20.00
CA CYS A 22 16.84 -7.06 -20.34
C CYS A 22 16.83 -7.35 -21.85
N SER A 23 16.36 -8.52 -22.28
CA SER A 23 16.26 -8.89 -23.70
C SER A 23 15.43 -7.93 -24.55
N CYS A 24 14.49 -7.18 -23.95
CA CYS A 24 13.71 -6.12 -24.61
C CYS A 24 14.43 -4.76 -24.68
N GLY A 25 15.64 -4.65 -24.16
CA GLY A 25 16.41 -3.40 -24.10
C GLY A 25 16.18 -2.57 -22.83
N PHE A 26 15.28 -2.96 -21.92
CA PHE A 26 15.08 -2.23 -20.67
C PHE A 26 16.36 -2.27 -19.81
N LEU A 27 16.76 -1.07 -19.35
CA LEU A 27 17.91 -0.90 -18.45
C LEU A 27 17.40 -0.64 -17.03
N LEU A 28 17.77 -1.52 -16.11
CA LEU A 28 17.56 -1.27 -14.68
C LEU A 28 18.36 -0.03 -14.27
N ARG A 29 17.67 0.96 -13.73
CA ARG A 29 18.30 2.20 -13.23
C ARG A 29 18.11 2.29 -11.73
N GLU A 30 19.17 2.62 -11.03
CA GLU A 30 19.15 2.97 -9.63
C GLU A 30 19.60 4.42 -9.46
N SER A 31 18.87 5.19 -8.68
CA SER A 31 19.21 6.59 -8.39
C SER A 31 18.88 6.92 -6.93
N ASN A 32 19.84 7.45 -6.20
CA ASN A 32 19.72 7.79 -4.78
C ASN A 32 19.19 6.61 -3.93
N GLY A 33 19.68 5.39 -4.21
CA GLY A 33 19.28 4.17 -3.52
C GLY A 33 17.84 3.71 -3.83
N VAL A 34 17.22 4.22 -4.89
CA VAL A 34 15.89 3.79 -5.37
C VAL A 34 16.03 3.05 -6.69
N ILE A 35 15.60 1.80 -6.72
CA ILE A 35 15.54 0.96 -7.91
C ILE A 35 14.31 1.38 -8.72
N ASN A 36 14.51 1.81 -9.98
CA ASN A 36 13.42 2.29 -10.82
C ASN A 36 12.87 1.17 -11.71
N LEU A 37 11.66 0.69 -11.40
CA LEU A 37 10.98 -0.40 -12.09
C LEU A 37 9.62 0.05 -12.64
N ILE A 38 9.60 1.20 -13.31
CA ILE A 38 8.48 1.66 -14.14
C ILE A 38 8.99 2.00 -15.53
N THR A 39 8.11 2.02 -16.53
CA THR A 39 8.43 2.49 -17.87
C THR A 39 8.48 4.01 -17.93
N ASP A 40 9.15 4.56 -18.96
CA ASP A 40 9.18 6.01 -19.16
C ASP A 40 7.75 6.56 -19.44
N GLU A 41 6.89 5.77 -20.09
CA GLU A 41 5.49 6.11 -20.32
C GLU A 41 4.69 6.20 -19.01
N GLU A 42 4.78 5.18 -18.15
CA GLU A 42 4.15 5.19 -16.82
C GLU A 42 4.66 6.36 -15.96
N SER A 43 5.97 6.64 -16.04
CA SER A 43 6.58 7.78 -15.34
C SER A 43 6.01 9.12 -15.81
N ALA A 44 5.90 9.32 -17.12
CA ALA A 44 5.33 10.55 -17.69
C ALA A 44 3.85 10.70 -17.35
N ALA A 45 3.08 9.61 -17.37
CA ALA A 45 1.64 9.64 -17.08
C ALA A 45 1.33 10.02 -15.62
N VAL A 46 2.18 9.65 -14.67
CA VAL A 46 1.95 9.93 -13.24
C VAL A 46 2.55 11.28 -12.79
N GLN A 47 3.48 11.83 -13.54
CA GLN A 47 4.23 13.02 -13.14
C GLN A 47 3.35 14.22 -12.76
N PRO A 48 2.30 14.62 -13.54
CA PRO A 48 1.43 15.75 -13.17
C PRO A 48 0.71 15.55 -11.83
N PHE A 49 0.34 14.29 -11.52
CA PHE A 49 -0.26 13.98 -10.24
C PHE A 49 0.76 14.11 -9.09
N LEU A 50 1.98 13.62 -9.27
CA LEU A 50 3.03 13.68 -8.24
C LEU A 50 3.41 15.11 -7.91
N GLU A 51 3.52 16.01 -8.91
CA GLU A 51 3.80 17.42 -8.71
C GLU A 51 2.70 18.12 -7.88
N ALA A 52 1.44 17.89 -8.26
CA ALA A 52 0.31 18.42 -7.51
C ALA A 52 0.22 17.82 -6.09
N TYR A 53 0.49 16.52 -5.95
CA TYR A 53 0.53 15.83 -4.66
C TYR A 53 1.61 16.42 -3.75
N GLU A 54 2.82 16.60 -4.26
CA GLU A 54 3.93 17.18 -3.50
C GLU A 54 3.62 18.60 -3.02
N GLN A 55 3.00 19.44 -3.89
CA GLN A 55 2.57 20.78 -3.51
C GLN A 55 1.56 20.73 -2.34
N VAL A 56 0.53 19.89 -2.43
CA VAL A 56 -0.45 19.77 -1.35
C VAL A 56 0.21 19.29 -0.05
N ARG A 57 1.12 18.32 -0.15
CA ARG A 57 1.85 17.79 1.02
C ARG A 57 2.73 18.83 1.67
N GLN A 58 3.38 19.70 0.89
CA GLN A 58 4.15 20.84 1.39
C GLN A 58 3.25 21.84 2.11
N ASP A 59 2.14 22.25 1.49
CA ASP A 59 1.17 23.19 2.05
C ASP A 59 0.55 22.70 3.35
N GLU A 60 0.36 21.38 3.47
CA GLU A 60 -0.11 20.72 4.69
C GLU A 60 1.00 20.50 5.73
N GLY A 61 2.26 20.75 5.39
CA GLY A 61 3.40 20.57 6.29
C GLY A 61 3.77 19.10 6.57
N TRP A 62 3.52 18.21 5.59
CA TRP A 62 4.01 16.83 5.65
C TRP A 62 5.51 16.77 5.36
N GLY A 63 6.11 15.60 5.64
CA GLY A 63 7.55 15.39 5.57
C GLY A 63 8.22 15.66 6.90
N GLY A 64 9.55 15.63 6.91
CA GLY A 64 10.38 15.86 8.09
C GLY A 64 11.18 14.63 8.53
N ASP A 65 11.96 14.83 9.61
CA ASP A 65 12.98 13.88 10.06
C ASP A 65 12.49 12.97 11.20
N ASP A 66 11.16 12.78 11.33
CA ASP A 66 10.62 11.90 12.35
C ASP A 66 11.05 10.45 12.10
N LEU A 67 11.85 9.91 13.02
CA LEU A 67 12.39 8.55 12.93
C LEU A 67 11.52 7.50 13.64
N ASP A 68 10.63 7.91 14.53
CA ASP A 68 9.86 7.01 15.39
C ASP A 68 8.35 7.08 15.14
N LEU A 69 7.97 7.17 13.87
CA LEU A 69 6.59 7.05 13.46
C LEU A 69 6.10 5.60 13.63
N PRO A 70 4.86 5.37 14.02
CA PRO A 70 3.80 6.36 14.30
C PRO A 70 3.73 6.82 15.76
N PHE A 71 4.74 6.52 16.60
CA PHE A 71 4.63 6.67 18.06
C PHE A 71 4.95 8.07 18.56
N HIS A 72 5.92 8.75 17.96
CA HIS A 72 6.37 10.09 18.39
C HIS A 72 6.34 11.11 17.23
N PRO A 73 5.15 11.39 16.65
CA PRO A 73 5.03 12.38 15.59
C PRO A 73 5.17 13.79 16.15
N ARG A 74 5.86 14.67 15.43
CA ARG A 74 5.97 16.11 15.77
C ARG A 74 4.81 16.93 15.20
N ARG A 75 4.16 16.43 14.14
CA ARG A 75 3.05 17.11 13.43
C ARG A 75 1.91 16.14 13.20
N HIS A 76 0.73 16.66 12.83
CA HIS A 76 -0.46 15.87 12.48
C HIS A 76 -0.87 14.85 13.56
N LEU A 77 -0.79 15.26 14.83
CA LEU A 77 -0.97 14.39 16.00
C LEU A 77 -2.26 13.57 15.97
N GLU A 78 -3.34 14.15 15.45
CA GLU A 78 -4.65 13.47 15.36
C GLU A 78 -4.60 12.30 14.38
N ILE A 79 -4.06 12.53 13.17
CA ILE A 79 -3.91 11.48 12.15
C ILE A 79 -2.99 10.37 12.66
N TRP A 80 -1.85 10.74 13.24
CA TRP A 80 -0.91 9.78 13.80
C TRP A 80 -1.48 9.02 15.00
N SER A 81 -2.37 9.61 15.79
CA SER A 81 -3.03 8.89 16.87
C SER A 81 -3.95 7.77 16.36
N ILE A 82 -4.59 7.95 15.21
CA ILE A 82 -5.37 6.90 14.53
C ILE A 82 -4.42 5.85 13.97
N ARG A 83 -3.42 6.27 13.20
CA ARG A 83 -2.42 5.38 12.61
C ARG A 83 -1.67 4.55 13.63
N GLN A 84 -1.39 5.09 14.82
CA GLN A 84 -0.78 4.33 15.91
C GLN A 84 -1.67 3.15 16.37
N ARG A 85 -3.00 3.33 16.40
CA ARG A 85 -3.93 2.26 16.82
C ARG A 85 -4.04 1.19 15.75
N THR A 86 -4.20 1.58 14.50
CA THR A 86 -4.26 0.65 13.36
C THR A 86 -2.94 -0.09 13.20
N PHE A 87 -1.82 0.61 13.39
CA PHE A 87 -0.49 0.01 13.35
C PHE A 87 -0.27 -1.03 14.46
N ARG A 88 -0.68 -0.76 15.71
CA ARG A 88 -0.60 -1.77 16.79
C ARG A 88 -1.46 -2.99 16.49
N LYS A 89 -2.62 -2.80 15.87
CA LYS A 89 -3.45 -3.92 15.41
C LYS A 89 -2.74 -4.72 14.32
N PHE A 90 -2.16 -4.03 13.34
CA PHE A 90 -1.34 -4.65 12.29
C PHE A 90 -0.14 -5.40 12.88
N GLU A 91 0.62 -4.80 13.79
CA GLU A 91 1.74 -5.43 14.50
C GLU A 91 1.32 -6.75 15.15
N SER A 92 0.17 -6.77 15.84
CA SER A 92 -0.34 -7.99 16.48
C SER A 92 -0.70 -9.10 15.47
N ILE A 93 -1.09 -8.76 14.23
CA ILE A 93 -1.40 -9.71 13.18
C ILE A 93 -0.13 -10.33 12.60
N VAL A 94 0.91 -9.52 12.39
CA VAL A 94 2.14 -9.99 11.76
C VAL A 94 3.15 -10.59 12.74
N ALA A 95 2.90 -10.48 14.05
CA ALA A 95 3.81 -11.00 15.09
C ALA A 95 4.07 -12.50 14.92
N ASP A 96 3.02 -13.28 14.66
CA ASP A 96 3.07 -14.73 14.51
C ASP A 96 3.30 -15.19 13.06
N LEU A 97 3.40 -14.25 12.11
CA LEU A 97 3.63 -14.58 10.71
C LEU A 97 5.07 -15.02 10.50
N SER A 98 5.27 -16.16 9.79
CA SER A 98 6.60 -16.59 9.38
C SER A 98 7.29 -15.51 8.55
N ARG A 99 8.60 -15.31 8.78
CA ARG A 99 9.36 -14.28 8.08
C ARG A 99 9.59 -14.67 6.61
N GLY A 100 9.91 -13.71 5.80
CA GLY A 100 10.14 -13.81 4.35
C GLY A 100 10.10 -12.41 3.75
N THR A 101 9.93 -12.31 2.44
CA THR A 101 9.85 -11.01 1.77
C THR A 101 8.53 -10.31 2.10
N ALA A 102 8.62 -9.06 2.53
CA ALA A 102 7.47 -8.19 2.80
C ALA A 102 7.50 -6.94 1.92
N LEU A 103 6.36 -6.61 1.30
CA LEU A 103 6.17 -5.37 0.56
C LEU A 103 5.34 -4.38 1.37
N ASP A 104 5.82 -3.14 1.44
CA ASP A 104 5.05 -1.98 1.87
C ASP A 104 4.70 -1.16 0.62
N ILE A 105 3.43 -1.21 0.21
CA ILE A 105 2.94 -0.61 -1.04
C ILE A 105 2.36 0.78 -0.78
N GLY A 106 2.88 1.77 -1.51
CA GLY A 106 2.63 3.18 -1.23
C GLY A 106 3.36 3.61 0.05
N ALA A 107 4.60 3.15 0.18
CA ALA A 107 5.41 3.26 1.40
C ALA A 107 5.75 4.70 1.79
N GLY A 108 5.64 5.66 0.86
CA GLY A 108 6.09 7.03 1.08
C GLY A 108 7.55 7.06 1.53
N ASN A 109 7.79 7.62 2.70
CA ASN A 109 9.14 7.68 3.28
C ASN A 109 9.63 6.36 3.90
N GLY A 110 8.83 5.28 3.88
CA GLY A 110 9.26 3.97 4.38
C GLY A 110 9.22 3.79 5.90
N TRP A 111 8.48 4.63 6.64
CA TRP A 111 8.40 4.48 8.10
C TRP A 111 7.84 3.11 8.52
N MET A 112 6.82 2.60 7.81
CA MET A 112 6.28 1.26 8.08
C MET A 112 7.24 0.17 7.61
N THR A 113 7.89 0.36 6.46
CA THR A 113 8.89 -0.58 5.94
C THR A 113 10.04 -0.77 6.95
N ARG A 114 10.47 0.30 7.65
CA ARG A 114 11.47 0.21 8.72
C ARG A 114 11.01 -0.71 9.86
N HIS A 115 9.73 -0.71 10.22
CA HIS A 115 9.22 -1.63 11.23
C HIS A 115 9.22 -3.09 10.73
N LEU A 116 8.84 -3.32 9.47
CA LEU A 116 8.93 -4.65 8.86
C LEU A 116 10.37 -5.18 8.87
N ASP A 117 11.35 -4.35 8.50
CA ASP A 117 12.78 -4.67 8.56
C ASP A 117 13.21 -5.02 10.01
N ARG A 118 12.84 -4.21 10.99
CA ARG A 118 13.12 -4.48 12.42
C ARG A 118 12.46 -5.76 12.94
N TRP A 119 11.34 -6.15 12.40
CA TRP A 119 10.67 -7.41 12.74
C TRP A 119 11.27 -8.62 12.01
N GLY A 120 12.32 -8.42 11.21
CA GLY A 120 13.09 -9.48 10.55
C GLY A 120 12.50 -9.97 9.24
N PHE A 121 11.68 -9.14 8.57
CA PHE A 121 11.30 -9.39 7.18
C PHE A 121 12.37 -8.87 6.21
N ASP A 122 12.50 -9.52 5.06
CA ASP A 122 13.20 -8.94 3.91
C ASP A 122 12.30 -7.83 3.32
N ALA A 123 12.37 -6.63 3.91
CA ALA A 123 11.40 -5.56 3.65
C ALA A 123 11.74 -4.78 2.38
N ILE A 124 10.71 -4.41 1.62
CA ILE A 124 10.82 -3.61 0.39
C ILE A 124 9.77 -2.50 0.43
N ALA A 125 10.23 -1.26 0.42
CA ALA A 125 9.38 -0.08 0.22
C ALA A 125 9.07 0.07 -1.28
N VAL A 126 7.80 0.06 -1.63
CA VAL A 126 7.33 0.24 -3.01
C VAL A 126 6.46 1.49 -3.08
N ASP A 127 6.82 2.45 -3.91
CA ASP A 127 6.02 3.65 -4.15
C ASP A 127 6.28 4.18 -5.55
N ILE A 128 5.31 4.87 -6.11
CA ILE A 128 5.47 5.61 -7.36
C ILE A 128 6.16 6.95 -7.13
N ASN A 129 6.02 7.51 -5.91
CA ASN A 129 6.58 8.78 -5.49
C ASN A 129 8.02 8.61 -4.98
N THR A 130 8.95 9.31 -5.60
CA THR A 130 10.37 9.32 -5.20
C THR A 130 10.80 10.63 -4.55
N SER A 131 9.87 11.50 -4.14
CA SER A 131 10.18 12.79 -3.52
C SER A 131 11.14 12.64 -2.33
N PRO A 132 12.10 13.56 -2.18
CA PRO A 132 12.96 13.60 -0.99
C PRO A 132 12.24 14.12 0.26
N MET A 133 11.02 14.65 0.12
CA MET A 133 10.25 15.19 1.23
C MET A 133 9.46 14.09 1.96
N ASP A 134 8.67 13.29 1.25
CA ASP A 134 7.85 12.22 1.83
C ASP A 134 7.68 10.97 0.94
N GLY A 135 8.43 10.88 -0.17
CA GLY A 135 8.53 9.70 -1.03
C GLY A 135 9.73 8.81 -0.69
N LEU A 136 10.04 7.85 -1.55
CA LEU A 136 11.06 6.81 -1.31
C LEU A 136 12.45 7.37 -0.97
N ARG A 137 12.84 8.53 -1.52
CA ARG A 137 14.14 9.15 -1.21
C ARG A 137 14.19 9.68 0.21
N ALA A 138 13.07 10.11 0.78
CA ALA A 138 12.99 10.52 2.18
C ALA A 138 13.27 9.36 3.15
N GLY A 139 13.18 8.11 2.69
CA GLY A 139 13.54 6.92 3.45
C GLY A 139 15.04 6.75 3.68
N GLN A 140 15.90 7.56 3.04
CA GLN A 140 17.36 7.49 3.24
C GLN A 140 17.75 7.65 4.70
N LYS A 141 17.06 8.51 5.44
CA LYS A 141 17.27 8.72 6.89
C LYS A 141 17.19 7.41 7.70
N PHE A 142 16.34 6.46 7.33
CA PHE A 142 16.23 5.18 8.02
C PHE A 142 17.40 4.25 7.65
N ILE A 143 17.86 4.30 6.40
CA ILE A 143 19.06 3.56 5.97
C ILE A 143 20.30 4.09 6.70
N ASP A 144 20.44 5.40 6.85
CA ASP A 144 21.53 6.04 7.58
C ASP A 144 21.51 5.66 9.07
N GLU A 145 20.34 5.32 9.64
CA GLU A 145 20.14 4.80 10.99
C GLU A 145 20.22 3.25 11.08
N GLY A 146 20.70 2.59 10.02
CA GLY A 146 21.01 1.16 10.00
C GLY A 146 19.87 0.23 9.54
N ALA A 147 18.78 0.76 8.98
CA ALA A 147 17.80 -0.09 8.29
C ALA A 147 18.35 -0.64 6.97
N SER A 148 17.88 -1.82 6.55
CA SER A 148 18.42 -2.53 5.39
C SER A 148 17.39 -2.81 4.28
N PHE A 149 16.21 -2.17 4.32
CA PHE A 149 15.17 -2.38 3.33
C PHE A 149 15.49 -1.79 1.94
N LEU A 150 15.01 -2.45 0.90
CA LEU A 150 15.09 -1.94 -0.48
C LEU A 150 14.02 -0.89 -0.74
N ARG A 151 14.30 0.01 -1.68
CA ARG A 151 13.37 1.04 -2.16
C ARG A 151 13.16 0.88 -3.66
N VAL A 152 11.92 0.58 -4.07
CA VAL A 152 11.56 0.26 -5.45
C VAL A 152 10.48 1.21 -5.94
N ARG A 153 10.75 1.93 -7.01
CA ARG A 153 9.75 2.76 -7.69
C ARG A 153 8.90 1.90 -8.60
N SER A 154 7.59 1.81 -8.29
CA SER A 154 6.60 1.09 -9.08
C SER A 154 5.18 1.53 -8.71
N GLY A 155 4.23 1.37 -9.64
CA GLY A 155 2.79 1.45 -9.38
C GLY A 155 2.28 0.14 -8.75
N MET A 156 1.14 0.22 -8.05
CA MET A 156 0.56 -0.93 -7.36
C MET A 156 -0.26 -1.86 -8.26
N GLU A 157 -0.73 -1.37 -9.40
CA GLU A 157 -1.52 -2.15 -10.36
C GLU A 157 -0.67 -3.01 -11.31
N ARG A 158 0.65 -2.86 -11.25
CA ARG A 158 1.58 -3.61 -12.09
C ARG A 158 2.89 -3.85 -11.37
N LEU A 159 2.83 -4.67 -10.33
CA LEU A 159 3.99 -4.92 -9.48
C LEU A 159 5.11 -5.65 -10.24
N PRO A 160 6.35 -5.15 -10.16
CA PRO A 160 7.50 -5.72 -10.87
C PRO A 160 8.14 -6.88 -10.08
N PHE A 161 7.32 -7.75 -9.51
CA PHE A 161 7.79 -8.90 -8.74
C PHE A 161 7.30 -10.21 -9.38
N LEU A 162 8.11 -11.25 -9.26
CA LEU A 162 7.73 -12.61 -9.65
C LEU A 162 6.52 -13.07 -8.84
N SER A 163 5.71 -13.95 -9.45
CA SER A 163 4.57 -14.58 -8.78
C SER A 163 5.04 -15.42 -7.60
N GLU A 164 4.24 -15.45 -6.53
CA GLU A 164 4.42 -16.34 -5.38
C GLU A 164 5.80 -16.19 -4.69
N ARG A 165 6.23 -14.94 -4.47
CA ARG A 165 7.49 -14.63 -3.79
C ARG A 165 7.31 -13.82 -2.50
N ILE A 166 6.12 -13.30 -2.27
CA ILE A 166 5.88 -12.34 -1.19
C ILE A 166 5.07 -13.00 -0.07
N ARG A 167 5.59 -12.95 1.13
CA ARG A 167 4.93 -13.50 2.32
C ARG A 167 3.90 -12.54 2.92
N LEU A 168 4.23 -11.25 2.94
CA LEU A 168 3.40 -10.17 3.47
C LEU A 168 3.36 -9.02 2.47
N LEU A 169 2.18 -8.57 2.15
CA LEU A 169 1.98 -7.30 1.43
C LEU A 169 1.14 -6.39 2.31
N ALA A 170 1.67 -5.23 2.65
CA ALA A 170 0.96 -4.24 3.44
C ALA A 170 0.74 -2.96 2.63
N THR A 171 -0.41 -2.30 2.83
CA THR A 171 -0.69 -0.96 2.33
C THR A 171 -1.12 -0.11 3.51
N ASN A 172 -0.44 1.01 3.76
CA ASN A 172 -0.82 1.93 4.83
C ASN A 172 -1.19 3.29 4.26
N ALA A 173 -2.43 3.69 4.39
CA ALA A 173 -2.98 4.94 3.85
C ALA A 173 -2.68 5.13 2.35
N SER A 174 -2.63 4.03 1.58
CA SER A 174 -2.21 4.05 0.17
C SER A 174 -3.14 3.31 -0.78
N PHE A 175 -3.80 2.22 -0.38
CA PHE A 175 -4.63 1.42 -1.28
C PHE A 175 -5.74 2.24 -1.95
N HIS A 176 -6.31 3.22 -1.26
CA HIS A 176 -7.33 4.11 -1.80
C HIS A 176 -6.85 5.06 -2.93
N TYR A 177 -5.55 5.05 -3.27
CA TYR A 177 -4.99 5.71 -4.45
C TYR A 177 -4.92 4.80 -5.69
N ALA A 178 -5.27 3.52 -5.57
CA ALA A 178 -5.37 2.63 -6.72
C ALA A 178 -6.33 3.22 -7.77
N SER A 179 -5.93 3.22 -9.02
CA SER A 179 -6.81 3.63 -10.14
C SER A 179 -7.88 2.58 -10.39
N ASP A 180 -7.55 1.32 -10.15
CA ASP A 180 -8.47 0.18 -10.15
C ASP A 180 -8.12 -0.79 -9.00
N PHE A 181 -9.03 -0.90 -8.02
CA PHE A 181 -8.87 -1.77 -6.86
C PHE A 181 -8.78 -3.25 -7.21
N ARG A 182 -9.51 -3.68 -8.26
CA ARG A 182 -9.54 -5.09 -8.70
C ARG A 182 -8.20 -5.47 -9.33
N ILE A 183 -7.66 -4.60 -10.18
CA ILE A 183 -6.35 -4.80 -10.80
C ILE A 183 -5.27 -4.81 -9.73
N ALA A 184 -5.27 -3.86 -8.81
CA ALA A 184 -4.30 -3.81 -7.71
C ALA A 184 -4.37 -5.07 -6.85
N LEU A 185 -5.57 -5.49 -6.43
CA LEU A 185 -5.74 -6.68 -5.60
C LEU A 185 -5.33 -7.97 -6.33
N SER A 186 -5.58 -8.06 -7.63
CA SER A 186 -5.13 -9.19 -8.47
C SER A 186 -3.60 -9.27 -8.56
N GLU A 187 -2.91 -8.13 -8.70
CA GLU A 187 -1.44 -8.10 -8.66
C GLU A 187 -0.90 -8.46 -7.27
N PHE A 188 -1.58 -8.04 -6.20
CA PHE A 188 -1.22 -8.41 -4.83
C PHE A 188 -1.34 -9.92 -4.63
N GLU A 189 -2.48 -10.52 -5.07
CA GLU A 189 -2.69 -11.97 -5.04
C GLU A 189 -1.62 -12.71 -5.84
N ARG A 190 -1.31 -12.25 -7.05
CA ARG A 190 -0.33 -12.89 -7.93
C ARG A 190 1.05 -13.00 -7.28
N VAL A 191 1.52 -11.96 -6.59
CA VAL A 191 2.85 -11.95 -5.98
C VAL A 191 2.93 -12.71 -4.66
N LEU A 192 1.79 -12.89 -3.97
CA LEU A 192 1.74 -13.60 -2.69
C LEU A 192 2.03 -15.09 -2.85
N THR A 193 2.84 -15.63 -1.93
CA THR A 193 2.97 -17.07 -1.71
C THR A 193 1.65 -17.67 -1.19
N PRO A 194 1.38 -18.93 -1.42
CA PRO A 194 0.30 -19.63 -0.70
C PRO A 194 0.47 -19.46 0.83
N GLY A 195 -0.62 -19.13 1.53
CA GLY A 195 -0.62 -18.75 2.94
C GLY A 195 -0.05 -17.35 3.23
N GLY A 196 0.33 -16.59 2.21
CA GLY A 196 0.71 -15.17 2.33
C GLY A 196 -0.50 -14.29 2.61
N ILE A 197 -0.27 -13.11 3.19
CA ILE A 197 -1.34 -12.18 3.54
C ILE A 197 -1.15 -10.80 2.92
N ILE A 198 -2.28 -10.15 2.63
CA ILE A 198 -2.38 -8.72 2.35
C ILE A 198 -2.98 -8.05 3.57
N ALA A 199 -2.38 -6.96 4.05
CA ALA A 199 -2.91 -6.12 5.09
C ALA A 199 -3.22 -4.73 4.52
N ILE A 200 -4.51 -4.33 4.49
CA ILE A 200 -4.93 -2.99 4.12
C ILE A 200 -5.18 -2.21 5.41
N VAL A 201 -4.41 -1.16 5.62
CA VAL A 201 -4.40 -0.32 6.82
C VAL A 201 -4.66 1.13 6.43
N ASP A 202 -5.39 1.86 7.25
CA ASP A 202 -5.65 3.31 7.08
C ASP A 202 -6.23 3.74 5.73
N SER A 203 -6.95 2.85 5.05
CA SER A 203 -7.77 3.21 3.89
C SER A 203 -9.22 3.45 4.31
N PRO A 204 -9.92 4.46 3.73
CA PRO A 204 -11.29 4.80 4.13
C PRO A 204 -12.29 3.78 3.58
N PHE A 205 -13.05 3.16 4.49
CA PHE A 205 -14.17 2.28 4.18
C PHE A 205 -15.50 2.93 4.54
N TYR A 206 -16.52 2.63 3.74
CA TYR A 206 -17.89 3.08 3.97
C TYR A 206 -18.87 1.91 3.92
N GLU A 207 -19.92 1.97 4.75
CA GLU A 207 -21.04 1.03 4.70
C GLU A 207 -21.77 1.08 3.36
N ASN A 208 -21.92 2.28 2.79
CA ASN A 208 -22.63 2.48 1.54
C ASN A 208 -21.92 3.48 0.63
N ALA A 209 -22.12 3.33 -0.67
CA ALA A 209 -21.51 4.18 -1.69
C ALA A 209 -21.97 5.65 -1.60
N ALA A 210 -23.19 5.92 -1.16
CA ALA A 210 -23.73 7.28 -1.13
C ALA A 210 -22.96 8.20 -0.16
N ASP A 211 -22.53 7.67 0.98
CA ASP A 211 -21.72 8.42 1.95
C ASP A 211 -20.29 8.64 1.42
N GLY A 212 -19.74 7.65 0.71
CA GLY A 212 -18.44 7.77 0.05
C GLY A 212 -18.45 8.81 -1.08
N GLU A 213 -19.47 8.81 -1.94
CA GLU A 213 -19.63 9.81 -3.01
C GLU A 213 -19.82 11.22 -2.45
N ARG A 214 -20.55 11.37 -1.35
CA ARG A 214 -20.71 12.65 -0.67
C ARG A 214 -19.36 13.17 -0.17
N MET A 215 -18.56 12.32 0.48
CA MET A 215 -17.21 12.68 0.92
C MET A 215 -16.33 13.11 -0.27
N MET A 216 -16.41 12.39 -1.40
CA MET A 216 -15.66 12.74 -2.60
C MET A 216 -16.09 14.10 -3.16
N ALA A 217 -17.38 14.40 -3.18
CA ALA A 217 -17.90 15.70 -3.63
C ALA A 217 -17.42 16.85 -2.70
N GLU A 218 -17.51 16.65 -1.38
CA GLU A 218 -17.00 17.60 -0.39
C GLU A 218 -15.49 17.85 -0.57
N ARG A 219 -14.70 16.79 -0.80
CA ARG A 219 -13.25 16.86 -1.05
C ARG A 219 -12.90 17.64 -2.33
N VAL A 220 -13.65 17.44 -3.42
CA VAL A 220 -13.46 18.19 -4.68
C VAL A 220 -13.63 19.69 -4.43
N VAL A 221 -14.67 20.08 -3.70
CA VAL A 221 -14.93 21.49 -3.36
C VAL A 221 -13.82 22.06 -2.48
N GLU A 222 -13.41 21.31 -1.45
CA GLU A 222 -12.37 21.73 -0.53
C GLU A 222 -11.02 21.91 -1.25
N PHE A 223 -10.58 20.92 -2.03
CA PHE A 223 -9.29 20.96 -2.74
C PHE A 223 -9.24 22.06 -3.78
N ARG A 224 -10.35 22.30 -4.49
CA ARG A 224 -10.45 23.45 -5.40
C ARG A 224 -10.31 24.78 -4.66
N ARG A 225 -11.00 24.91 -3.52
CA ARG A 225 -10.97 26.16 -2.73
C ARG A 225 -9.61 26.39 -2.06
N LYS A 226 -9.00 25.36 -1.49
CA LYS A 226 -7.81 25.49 -0.64
C LYS A 226 -6.52 25.51 -1.46
N TYR A 227 -6.44 24.68 -2.50
CA TYR A 227 -5.21 24.47 -3.27
C TYR A 227 -5.33 24.83 -4.75
N GLY A 228 -6.51 25.23 -5.24
CA GLY A 228 -6.72 25.45 -6.68
C GLY A 228 -6.67 24.16 -7.53
N MET A 229 -6.66 22.98 -6.90
CA MET A 229 -6.49 21.69 -7.59
C MET A 229 -7.72 21.30 -8.39
N PRO A 230 -7.54 20.67 -9.59
CA PRO A 230 -8.64 20.19 -10.40
C PRO A 230 -9.35 19.00 -9.74
N GLU A 231 -10.58 18.75 -10.15
CA GLU A 231 -11.39 17.61 -9.69
C GLU A 231 -10.68 16.26 -9.90
N THR A 232 -9.98 16.10 -11.04
CA THR A 232 -9.21 14.90 -11.36
C THR A 232 -8.16 14.57 -10.31
N PHE A 233 -7.53 15.57 -9.70
CA PHE A 233 -6.59 15.37 -8.60
C PHE A 233 -7.32 14.93 -7.33
N ALA A 234 -8.37 15.64 -6.93
CA ALA A 234 -9.11 15.32 -5.71
C ALA A 234 -9.72 13.90 -5.74
N ARG A 235 -10.16 13.43 -6.92
CA ARG A 235 -10.74 12.09 -7.14
C ARG A 235 -9.71 10.96 -7.23
N ARG A 236 -8.41 11.24 -7.22
CA ARG A 236 -7.36 10.19 -7.15
C ARG A 236 -7.38 9.41 -5.84
N SER A 237 -7.69 10.07 -4.72
CA SER A 237 -7.93 9.38 -3.47
C SER A 237 -9.39 8.95 -3.40
N ARG A 238 -9.62 7.67 -3.48
CA ARG A 238 -10.95 7.05 -3.56
C ARG A 238 -11.39 6.51 -2.19
N TYR A 239 -12.49 5.85 -2.15
CA TYR A 239 -12.99 5.12 -0.98
C TYR A 239 -13.34 3.68 -1.38
N LEU A 240 -13.48 2.81 -0.39
CA LEU A 240 -13.99 1.46 -0.58
C LEU A 240 -15.31 1.29 0.18
N THR A 241 -16.17 0.41 -0.33
CA THR A 241 -17.26 -0.14 0.49
C THR A 241 -16.92 -1.56 0.91
N TYR A 242 -17.51 -2.01 2.01
CA TYR A 242 -17.34 -3.41 2.45
C TYR A 242 -17.88 -4.39 1.40
N LYS A 243 -18.94 -4.00 0.70
CA LYS A 243 -19.49 -4.79 -0.41
C LYS A 243 -18.50 -4.94 -1.57
N ASP A 244 -17.86 -3.84 -2.00
CA ASP A 244 -16.85 -3.91 -3.07
C ASP A 244 -15.67 -4.80 -2.68
N LEU A 245 -15.22 -4.70 -1.43
CA LEU A 245 -14.17 -5.56 -0.89
C LEU A 245 -14.57 -7.03 -0.95
N GLU A 246 -15.77 -7.39 -0.45
CA GLU A 246 -16.28 -8.76 -0.44
C GLU A 246 -16.36 -9.34 -1.86
N GLU A 247 -16.88 -8.57 -2.82
CA GLU A 247 -16.97 -8.98 -4.22
C GLU A 247 -15.58 -9.23 -4.83
N MET A 248 -14.61 -8.34 -4.59
CA MET A 248 -13.24 -8.50 -5.08
C MET A 248 -12.56 -9.74 -4.52
N VAL A 249 -12.62 -9.90 -3.21
CA VAL A 249 -12.01 -11.04 -2.49
C VAL A 249 -12.61 -12.37 -2.97
N ARG A 250 -13.94 -12.43 -3.10
CA ARG A 250 -14.64 -13.62 -3.61
C ARG A 250 -14.24 -13.95 -5.04
N SER A 251 -14.09 -12.94 -5.92
CA SER A 251 -13.70 -13.14 -7.32
C SER A 251 -12.30 -13.73 -7.48
N LEU A 252 -11.41 -13.52 -6.51
CA LEU A 252 -10.04 -14.06 -6.47
C LEU A 252 -9.89 -15.31 -5.61
N ASN A 253 -11.01 -15.84 -5.08
CA ASN A 253 -11.01 -17.02 -4.19
C ASN A 253 -10.05 -16.84 -2.98
N LEU A 254 -10.08 -15.67 -2.35
CA LEU A 254 -9.31 -15.34 -1.16
C LEU A 254 -10.20 -15.36 0.07
N SER A 255 -9.62 -15.50 1.26
CA SER A 255 -10.33 -15.24 2.53
C SER A 255 -10.07 -13.81 3.01
N CYS A 256 -11.02 -13.24 3.74
CA CYS A 256 -10.92 -11.87 4.24
C CYS A 256 -11.44 -11.76 5.67
N GLN A 257 -10.73 -11.01 6.49
CA GLN A 257 -11.15 -10.61 7.83
C GLN A 257 -11.09 -9.09 7.93
N VAL A 258 -12.20 -8.47 8.32
CA VAL A 258 -12.27 -7.04 8.63
C VAL A 258 -12.18 -6.87 10.14
N LEU A 259 -11.11 -6.28 10.61
CA LEU A 259 -10.79 -6.13 12.02
C LEU A 259 -11.02 -4.68 12.44
N PRO A 260 -12.10 -4.37 13.17
CA PRO A 260 -12.38 -3.02 13.59
C PRO A 260 -11.30 -2.53 14.56
N VAL A 261 -10.98 -1.25 14.45
CA VAL A 261 -10.06 -0.55 15.35
C VAL A 261 -10.79 0.61 15.99
N TRP A 262 -10.72 0.69 17.30
CA TRP A 262 -11.35 1.81 18.01
C TRP A 262 -10.72 3.15 17.59
N PRO A 263 -11.52 4.09 17.03
CA PRO A 263 -10.94 5.31 16.43
C PRO A 263 -10.59 6.38 17.47
N GLY A 264 -10.90 6.19 18.74
CA GLY A 264 -10.73 7.17 19.82
C GLY A 264 -12.01 7.98 20.09
N PHE A 265 -12.08 8.61 21.25
CA PHE A 265 -13.28 9.30 21.75
C PHE A 265 -13.78 10.40 20.79
N ARG A 266 -12.89 11.26 20.29
CA ARG A 266 -13.27 12.35 19.38
C ARG A 266 -13.92 11.81 18.11
N ARG A 267 -13.30 10.85 17.45
CA ARG A 267 -13.83 10.26 16.22
C ARG A 267 -15.13 9.49 16.46
N SER A 268 -15.24 8.81 17.59
CA SER A 268 -16.49 8.16 18.00
C SER A 268 -17.61 9.18 18.19
N TYR A 269 -17.33 10.32 18.79
CA TYR A 269 -18.30 11.41 18.93
C TYR A 269 -18.71 11.99 17.57
N GLU A 270 -17.75 12.22 16.66
CA GLU A 270 -18.02 12.67 15.29
C GLU A 270 -18.90 11.67 14.54
N ALA A 271 -18.65 10.37 14.67
CA ALA A 271 -19.45 9.30 14.07
C ALA A 271 -20.91 9.33 14.59
N ILE A 272 -21.10 9.47 15.89
CA ILE A 272 -22.42 9.58 16.50
C ILE A 272 -23.16 10.82 15.97
N ARG A 273 -22.51 11.98 15.95
CA ARG A 273 -23.11 13.21 15.41
C ARG A 273 -23.49 13.08 13.93
N ALA A 274 -22.61 12.47 13.13
CA ALA A 274 -22.87 12.24 11.71
C ALA A 274 -24.10 11.33 11.51
N LYS A 275 -24.22 10.27 12.32
CA LYS A 275 -25.35 9.34 12.28
C LYS A 275 -26.68 10.05 12.60
N PHE A 276 -26.71 10.96 13.58
CA PHE A 276 -27.89 11.80 13.84
C PHE A 276 -28.21 12.75 12.68
N ALA A 277 -27.22 13.12 11.87
CA ALA A 277 -27.40 13.90 10.62
C ALA A 277 -27.69 13.02 9.39
N GLY A 278 -28.01 11.74 9.58
CA GLY A 278 -28.37 10.81 8.50
C GLY A 278 -27.20 10.44 7.57
N ARG A 279 -25.95 10.43 8.07
CA ARG A 279 -24.76 10.05 7.30
C ARG A 279 -23.80 9.21 8.14
N ASN A 280 -22.99 8.39 7.45
CA ASN A 280 -21.86 7.69 8.07
C ASN A 280 -20.55 8.38 7.66
N ILE A 281 -19.57 8.34 8.55
CA ILE A 281 -18.21 8.78 8.25
C ILE A 281 -17.35 7.57 7.87
N ALA A 282 -16.21 7.83 7.21
CA ALA A 282 -15.26 6.77 6.88
C ALA A 282 -14.79 6.02 8.14
N GLU A 283 -14.71 4.71 8.03
CA GLU A 283 -14.07 3.83 8.99
C GLU A 283 -12.68 3.44 8.49
N PHE A 284 -11.78 3.13 9.43
CA PHE A 284 -10.40 2.72 9.14
C PHE A 284 -10.10 1.39 9.83
N PRO A 285 -10.69 0.28 9.37
CA PRO A 285 -10.36 -1.04 9.89
C PRO A 285 -8.96 -1.47 9.45
N VAL A 286 -8.43 -2.53 10.07
CA VAL A 286 -7.38 -3.33 9.47
C VAL A 286 -8.04 -4.50 8.75
N VAL A 287 -7.83 -4.57 7.43
CA VAL A 287 -8.34 -5.65 6.60
C VAL A 287 -7.21 -6.62 6.33
N VAL A 288 -7.43 -7.90 6.62
CA VAL A 288 -6.49 -8.99 6.34
C VAL A 288 -7.09 -9.91 5.29
N ILE A 289 -6.37 -10.09 4.19
CA ILE A 289 -6.77 -10.98 3.10
C ILE A 289 -5.68 -12.06 2.98
N GLU A 290 -6.09 -13.34 2.95
CA GLU A 290 -5.17 -14.47 2.90
C GLU A 290 -5.33 -15.24 1.60
N LYS A 291 -4.20 -15.59 0.97
CA LYS A 291 -4.13 -16.49 -0.17
C LYS A 291 -4.11 -17.94 0.33
N HIS A 292 -5.12 -18.72 -0.08
CA HIS A 292 -5.21 -20.14 0.30
C HIS A 292 -4.05 -20.96 -0.29
N PHE A 293 -3.71 -22.04 0.41
CA PHE A 293 -2.88 -23.09 -0.19
C PHE A 293 -3.66 -23.75 -1.32
N ALA A 294 -2.99 -24.01 -2.46
CA ALA A 294 -3.59 -24.83 -3.50
C ALA A 294 -3.96 -26.20 -2.87
N MET A 295 -5.25 -26.55 -2.92
CA MET A 295 -5.64 -27.90 -2.50
C MET A 295 -4.90 -28.89 -3.40
N GLY A 296 -4.01 -29.69 -2.81
CA GLY A 296 -3.28 -30.72 -3.50
C GLY A 296 -4.28 -31.62 -4.23
N SER A 297 -4.12 -31.76 -5.54
CA SER A 297 -4.84 -32.80 -6.27
C SER A 297 -4.48 -34.12 -5.62
N ASN A 298 -5.40 -34.67 -4.82
CA ASN A 298 -5.32 -36.08 -4.42
C ASN A 298 -5.25 -36.91 -5.71
N ARG A 299 -4.04 -37.28 -6.11
CA ARG A 299 -3.88 -38.37 -7.04
C ARG A 299 -4.27 -39.61 -6.23
N ASP A 300 -5.50 -40.07 -6.42
CA ASP A 300 -5.91 -41.43 -6.06
C ASP A 300 -4.90 -42.40 -6.66
N THR A 301 -3.97 -42.85 -5.83
CA THR A 301 -3.23 -44.08 -6.10
C THR A 301 -4.14 -45.23 -5.71
N SER A 302 -5.13 -45.50 -6.56
CA SER A 302 -5.78 -46.80 -6.57
C SER A 302 -4.78 -47.83 -7.10
N HIS A 303 -3.99 -48.41 -6.21
CA HIS A 303 -3.36 -49.69 -6.50
C HIS A 303 -4.46 -50.75 -6.51
N GLY A 304 -4.90 -51.09 -7.71
CA GLY A 304 -5.61 -52.33 -7.97
C GLY A 304 -4.67 -53.53 -7.73
N SER A 305 -5.12 -54.41 -6.94
CA SER A 305 -4.62 -55.78 -6.71
C SER A 305 -4.63 -56.58 -8.00
#